data_b6e6d0147d58def3ceb7cff0a3ab9953
#
_entry.id   b6e6d0147d58def3ceb7cff0a3ab9953
#
_cell.length_a   1.000
_cell.length_b   1.000
_cell.length_c   1.000
_cell.angle_alpha   90.00
_cell.angle_beta   90.00
_cell.angle_gamma   90.00
#
_symmetry.space_group_name_H-M   'P 1'
#
loop_
_entity.id
_entity.type
_entity.pdbx_description
1 polymer ?
#
loop_
_entity_poly.entity_id
_entity_poly.type
_entity_poly.pdbx_seq_one_letter_code
_entity_poly.pdbx_strand_id
1 'polypeptide(L)'
;PHRDWQTNFVTLQGDLVQELLKPFGGKRYLMGQDSPLFSYSEWINQRISDDQEKILDPLRSSSSCYHFLLALIQQQNADANEKHHLYQRYIAPVLLEIETNYAHPLTVAELAEKIFVTPQYLSRLFQRFLGQSTSQFLLNYRLNRAKELLVGEPHLDIQDVAFLVGIPDASHFTALFKKKVGATPKKFRQLYR
;
A
#
# COMPACT_ATOMS: atom_id res chain seq x y z
N PRO A 1 14.36 7.19 -22.94
CA PRO A 1 15.37 6.18 -22.87
C PRO A 1 14.71 4.91 -22.31
N HIS A 2 14.50 3.90 -23.18
CA HIS A 2 14.07 2.58 -22.77
C HIS A 2 15.19 1.99 -21.91
N ARG A 3 14.93 1.76 -20.62
CA ARG A 3 15.76 0.89 -19.82
C ARG A 3 15.45 -0.52 -20.26
N ASP A 4 16.37 -1.20 -20.88
CA ASP A 4 16.28 -2.62 -21.16
C ASP A 4 16.21 -3.35 -19.81
N TRP A 5 15.04 -3.89 -19.51
CA TRP A 5 14.82 -4.71 -18.33
C TRP A 5 15.37 -6.09 -18.61
N GLN A 6 16.40 -6.48 -17.90
CA GLN A 6 16.92 -7.83 -17.92
C GLN A 6 16.46 -8.58 -16.67
N THR A 7 15.77 -9.69 -16.85
CA THR A 7 15.27 -10.53 -15.75
C THR A 7 15.95 -11.89 -15.82
N ASN A 8 16.62 -12.28 -14.75
CA ASN A 8 17.21 -13.60 -14.59
C ASN A 8 16.37 -14.41 -13.61
N PHE A 9 16.27 -15.72 -13.84
CA PHE A 9 15.54 -16.65 -12.98
C PHE A 9 16.49 -17.66 -12.39
N VAL A 10 16.34 -17.91 -11.09
CA VAL A 10 17.08 -18.96 -10.36
C VAL A 10 16.05 -19.86 -9.68
N THR A 11 16.16 -21.16 -9.86
CA THR A 11 15.34 -22.16 -9.18
C THR A 11 16.18 -22.83 -8.11
N LEU A 12 15.70 -22.81 -6.87
CA LEU A 12 16.33 -23.45 -5.72
C LEU A 12 15.40 -24.53 -5.16
N GLN A 13 15.94 -25.71 -4.88
CA GLN A 13 15.21 -26.83 -4.30
C GLN A 13 15.89 -27.33 -3.02
N GLY A 14 15.11 -27.85 -2.09
CA GLY A 14 15.58 -28.50 -0.87
C GLY A 14 14.75 -28.11 0.36
N ASP A 15 14.81 -28.93 1.38
CA ASP A 15 14.02 -28.74 2.60
C ASP A 15 14.40 -27.44 3.34
N LEU A 16 15.67 -27.09 3.36
CA LEU A 16 16.15 -25.85 3.95
C LEU A 16 15.57 -24.62 3.23
N VAL A 17 15.41 -24.66 1.90
CA VAL A 17 14.81 -23.58 1.13
C VAL A 17 13.35 -23.37 1.57
N GLN A 18 12.60 -24.46 1.71
CA GLN A 18 11.21 -24.41 2.15
C GLN A 18 11.08 -23.83 3.56
N GLU A 19 11.93 -24.26 4.50
CA GLU A 19 11.95 -23.75 5.86
C GLU A 19 12.24 -22.25 5.91
N LEU A 20 13.27 -21.78 5.20
CA LEU A 20 13.67 -20.37 5.15
C LEU A 20 12.61 -19.47 4.49
N LEU A 21 11.77 -20.01 3.61
CA LEU A 21 10.73 -19.26 2.91
C LEU A 21 9.35 -19.30 3.62
N LYS A 22 9.16 -20.11 4.64
CA LYS A 22 7.91 -20.18 5.44
C LYS A 22 7.39 -18.81 5.89
N PRO A 23 8.23 -17.89 6.43
CA PRO A 23 7.77 -16.57 6.88
C PRO A 23 7.17 -15.70 5.76
N PHE A 24 7.44 -16.02 4.51
CA PHE A 24 6.94 -15.26 3.35
C PHE A 24 5.60 -15.76 2.78
N GLY A 25 4.90 -16.62 3.52
CA GLY A 25 3.50 -16.98 3.26
C GLY A 25 3.28 -17.78 1.98
N GLY A 26 4.20 -18.68 1.63
CA GLY A 26 4.05 -19.59 0.48
C GLY A 26 4.13 -18.89 -0.88
N LYS A 27 4.79 -17.75 -0.97
CA LYS A 27 5.06 -17.08 -2.24
C LYS A 27 5.82 -18.03 -3.16
N ARG A 28 5.37 -18.13 -4.41
CA ARG A 28 6.01 -19.00 -5.42
C ARG A 28 7.34 -18.46 -5.95
N TYR A 29 7.63 -17.18 -5.70
CA TYR A 29 8.87 -16.52 -6.09
C TYR A 29 9.17 -15.35 -5.14
N LEU A 30 10.45 -15.02 -5.02
CA LEU A 30 10.97 -13.80 -4.41
C LEU A 30 11.70 -13.00 -5.48
N MET A 31 11.67 -11.67 -5.37
CA MET A 31 12.39 -10.77 -6.26
C MET A 31 13.57 -10.16 -5.50
N GLY A 32 14.76 -10.25 -6.07
CA GLY A 32 15.96 -9.56 -5.61
C GLY A 32 16.38 -8.48 -6.60
N GLN A 33 16.99 -7.42 -6.10
CA GLN A 33 17.56 -6.35 -6.90
C GLN A 33 18.99 -6.11 -6.44
N ASP A 34 19.92 -5.91 -7.39
CA ASP A 34 21.31 -5.62 -7.07
C ASP A 34 21.42 -4.42 -6.13
N SER A 35 22.28 -4.55 -5.14
CA SER A 35 22.52 -3.57 -4.09
C SER A 35 24.02 -3.54 -3.74
N PRO A 36 24.50 -2.50 -3.03
CA PRO A 36 25.88 -2.46 -2.53
C PRO A 36 26.24 -3.62 -1.60
N LEU A 37 25.26 -4.28 -1.00
CA LEU A 37 25.46 -5.39 -0.07
C LEU A 37 25.52 -6.74 -0.76
N PHE A 38 24.83 -6.90 -1.91
CA PHE A 38 24.82 -8.14 -2.67
C PHE A 38 24.43 -7.90 -4.14
N SER A 39 25.26 -8.37 -5.06
CA SER A 39 24.99 -8.36 -6.51
C SER A 39 24.46 -9.73 -6.96
N TYR A 40 23.17 -9.80 -7.21
CA TYR A 40 22.53 -11.02 -7.74
C TYR A 40 22.98 -11.32 -9.17
N SER A 41 23.21 -10.27 -9.98
CA SER A 41 23.68 -10.40 -11.36
C SER A 41 25.07 -10.99 -11.42
N GLU A 42 26.00 -10.55 -10.59
CA GLU A 42 27.36 -11.10 -10.49
C GLU A 42 27.32 -12.56 -10.00
N TRP A 43 26.51 -12.84 -8.98
CA TRP A 43 26.38 -14.18 -8.44
C TRP A 43 25.88 -15.17 -9.50
N ILE A 44 24.86 -14.78 -10.30
CA ILE A 44 24.32 -15.61 -11.38
C ILE A 44 25.37 -15.84 -12.46
N ASN A 45 26.05 -14.78 -12.91
CA ASN A 45 27.09 -14.87 -13.94
C ASN A 45 28.24 -15.79 -13.50
N GLN A 46 28.66 -15.70 -12.24
CA GLN A 46 29.69 -16.58 -11.70
C GLN A 46 29.24 -18.05 -11.72
N ARG A 47 27.97 -18.33 -11.35
CA ARG A 47 27.43 -19.70 -11.40
C ARG A 47 27.41 -20.27 -12.82
N ILE A 48 27.04 -19.46 -13.81
CA ILE A 48 27.05 -19.86 -15.21
C ILE A 48 28.49 -20.17 -15.66
N SER A 49 29.46 -19.36 -15.26
CA SER A 49 30.88 -19.57 -15.58
C SER A 49 31.43 -20.83 -14.93
N ASP A 50 31.16 -21.06 -13.63
CA ASP A 50 31.60 -22.24 -12.88
C ASP A 50 31.04 -23.54 -13.50
N ASP A 51 29.78 -23.50 -13.98
CA ASP A 51 29.16 -24.66 -14.66
C ASP A 51 29.81 -24.94 -16.01
N GLN A 52 30.10 -23.93 -16.81
CA GLN A 52 30.80 -24.06 -18.09
C GLN A 52 32.21 -24.62 -17.93
N GLU A 53 32.93 -24.25 -16.88
CA GLU A 53 34.27 -24.73 -16.58
C GLU A 53 34.29 -26.08 -15.85
N LYS A 54 33.11 -26.61 -15.48
CA LYS A 54 32.94 -27.84 -14.69
C LYS A 54 33.65 -27.81 -13.33
N ILE A 55 33.76 -26.60 -12.72
CA ILE A 55 34.38 -26.36 -11.41
C ILE A 55 33.28 -26.38 -10.34
N LEU A 56 32.45 -27.42 -10.30
CA LEU A 56 31.40 -27.50 -9.26
C LEU A 56 31.91 -28.23 -8.02
N ASP A 57 32.35 -27.48 -7.04
CA ASP A 57 32.56 -27.98 -5.69
C ASP A 57 31.21 -27.92 -4.92
N PRO A 58 30.64 -29.08 -4.48
CA PRO A 58 29.35 -29.14 -3.81
C PRO A 58 29.25 -28.28 -2.53
N LEU A 59 30.34 -28.21 -1.75
CA LEU A 59 30.37 -27.41 -0.51
C LEU A 59 30.37 -25.92 -0.81
N ARG A 60 31.16 -25.50 -1.79
CA ARG A 60 31.24 -24.13 -2.26
C ARG A 60 29.91 -23.67 -2.86
N SER A 61 29.29 -24.53 -3.66
CA SER A 61 28.00 -24.28 -4.27
C SER A 61 26.89 -24.14 -3.21
N SER A 62 26.84 -25.04 -2.23
CA SER A 62 25.86 -25.00 -1.13
C SER A 62 26.01 -23.75 -0.29
N SER A 63 27.23 -23.38 0.11
CA SER A 63 27.50 -22.16 0.86
C SER A 63 27.09 -20.88 0.10
N SER A 64 27.40 -20.85 -1.19
CA SER A 64 27.05 -19.73 -2.07
C SER A 64 25.53 -19.59 -2.26
N CYS A 65 24.80 -20.69 -2.44
CA CYS A 65 23.34 -20.70 -2.49
C CYS A 65 22.71 -20.24 -1.17
N TYR A 66 23.29 -20.61 -0.04
CA TYR A 66 22.83 -20.15 1.27
C TYR A 66 22.98 -18.64 1.43
N HIS A 67 24.14 -18.07 1.07
CA HIS A 67 24.34 -16.63 1.07
C HIS A 67 23.37 -15.88 0.16
N PHE A 68 23.10 -16.40 -1.02
CA PHE A 68 22.10 -15.86 -1.94
C PHE A 68 20.70 -15.82 -1.31
N LEU A 69 20.28 -16.91 -0.67
CA LEU A 69 19.00 -16.99 0.05
C LEU A 69 18.93 -16.00 1.21
N LEU A 70 19.97 -15.89 2.02
CA LEU A 70 20.02 -14.94 3.13
C LEU A 70 19.93 -13.50 2.64
N ALA A 71 20.63 -13.14 1.55
CA ALA A 71 20.58 -11.83 0.95
C ALA A 71 19.15 -11.49 0.46
N LEU A 72 18.46 -12.43 -0.19
CA LEU A 72 17.06 -12.28 -0.60
C LEU A 72 16.14 -12.04 0.60
N ILE A 73 16.29 -12.84 1.66
CA ILE A 73 15.48 -12.74 2.88
C ILE A 73 15.71 -11.39 3.57
N GLN A 74 16.96 -10.95 3.69
CA GLN A 74 17.30 -9.66 4.29
C GLN A 74 16.71 -8.50 3.49
N GLN A 75 16.77 -8.54 2.17
CA GLN A 75 16.19 -7.51 1.32
C GLN A 75 14.67 -7.45 1.46
N GLN A 76 13.97 -8.61 1.49
CA GLN A 76 12.52 -8.64 1.71
C GLN A 76 12.12 -8.05 3.07
N ASN A 77 12.90 -8.34 4.12
CA ASN A 77 12.67 -7.81 5.47
C ASN A 77 12.94 -6.29 5.54
N ALA A 78 13.98 -5.80 4.87
CA ALA A 78 14.27 -4.37 4.78
C ALA A 78 13.14 -3.61 4.07
N ASP A 79 12.65 -4.13 2.95
CA ASP A 79 11.51 -3.56 2.20
C ASP A 79 10.23 -3.55 3.04
N ALA A 80 9.97 -4.62 3.82
CA ALA A 80 8.82 -4.69 4.72
C ALA A 80 8.93 -3.67 5.85
N ASN A 81 10.10 -3.53 6.45
CA ASN A 81 10.36 -2.55 7.51
C ASN A 81 10.25 -1.11 7.00
N GLU A 82 10.78 -0.81 5.80
CA GLU A 82 10.65 0.51 5.19
C GLU A 82 9.18 0.85 4.92
N LYS A 83 8.42 -0.09 4.35
CA LYS A 83 6.98 0.08 4.13
C LYS A 83 6.24 0.34 5.44
N HIS A 84 6.53 -0.45 6.47
CA HIS A 84 5.94 -0.27 7.80
C HIS A 84 6.28 1.10 8.38
N HIS A 85 7.54 1.51 8.32
CA HIS A 85 7.98 2.82 8.80
C HIS A 85 7.32 3.99 8.05
N LEU A 86 7.24 3.92 6.71
CA LEU A 86 6.55 4.94 5.90
C LEU A 86 5.06 5.02 6.26
N TYR A 87 4.41 3.87 6.44
CA TYR A 87 3.00 3.82 6.85
C TYR A 87 2.80 4.50 8.22
N GLN A 88 3.56 4.10 9.24
CA GLN A 88 3.46 4.65 10.59
C GLN A 88 3.79 6.13 10.64
N ARG A 89 4.77 6.59 9.88
CA ARG A 89 5.21 7.98 9.88
C ARG A 89 4.27 8.92 9.14
N TYR A 90 3.69 8.47 8.01
CA TYR A 90 2.98 9.37 7.10
C TYR A 90 1.50 9.02 6.91
N ILE A 91 1.13 7.74 6.93
CA ILE A 91 -0.26 7.34 6.66
C ILE A 91 -1.08 7.30 7.93
N ALA A 92 -0.62 6.62 8.96
CA ALA A 92 -1.35 6.45 10.21
C ALA A 92 -1.75 7.78 10.87
N PRO A 93 -0.88 8.81 10.99
CA PRO A 93 -1.27 10.10 11.55
C PRO A 93 -2.34 10.84 10.73
N VAL A 94 -2.28 10.73 9.39
CA VAL A 94 -3.27 11.35 8.51
C VAL A 94 -4.62 10.64 8.59
N LEU A 95 -4.62 9.31 8.71
CA LEU A 95 -5.85 8.55 8.94
C LEU A 95 -6.52 8.96 10.25
N LEU A 96 -5.75 9.04 11.34
CA LEU A 96 -6.25 9.50 12.63
C LEU A 96 -6.81 10.92 12.56
N GLU A 97 -6.13 11.84 11.85
CA GLU A 97 -6.62 13.21 11.66
C GLU A 97 -7.94 13.23 10.88
N ILE A 98 -8.06 12.42 9.83
CA ILE A 98 -9.31 12.30 9.08
C ILE A 98 -10.41 11.72 9.95
N GLU A 99 -10.15 10.68 10.71
CA GLU A 99 -11.14 10.06 11.62
C GLU A 99 -11.66 11.02 12.67
N THR A 100 -10.77 11.84 13.23
CA THR A 100 -11.12 12.78 14.30
C THR A 100 -11.80 14.04 13.77
N ASN A 101 -11.38 14.54 12.60
CA ASN A 101 -11.71 15.88 12.12
C ASN A 101 -12.41 15.91 10.75
N TYR A 102 -12.93 14.78 10.24
CA TYR A 102 -13.56 14.70 8.90
C TYR A 102 -14.71 15.71 8.69
N ALA A 103 -15.43 16.07 9.75
CA ALA A 103 -16.54 17.03 9.70
C ALA A 103 -16.09 18.47 9.47
N HIS A 104 -14.85 18.80 9.80
CA HIS A 104 -14.29 20.12 9.60
C HIS A 104 -13.74 20.31 8.18
N PRO A 105 -13.57 21.57 7.72
CA PRO A 105 -12.87 21.84 6.47
C PRO A 105 -11.44 21.29 6.54
N LEU A 106 -11.22 20.12 5.94
CA LEU A 106 -9.91 19.49 5.79
C LEU A 106 -9.50 19.52 4.34
N THR A 107 -8.33 20.06 4.05
CA THR A 107 -7.70 20.03 2.73
C THR A 107 -6.51 19.07 2.72
N VAL A 108 -6.16 18.54 1.55
CA VAL A 108 -4.96 17.71 1.40
C VAL A 108 -3.70 18.49 1.73
N ALA A 109 -3.70 19.81 1.50
CA ALA A 109 -2.59 20.69 1.84
C ALA A 109 -2.35 20.74 3.35
N GLU A 110 -3.40 20.97 4.15
CA GLU A 110 -3.32 20.99 5.62
C GLU A 110 -2.89 19.62 6.19
N LEU A 111 -3.43 18.53 5.64
CA LEU A 111 -3.02 17.16 6.05
C LEU A 111 -1.55 16.90 5.76
N ALA A 112 -1.04 17.36 4.62
CA ALA A 112 0.35 17.21 4.24
C ALA A 112 1.29 18.08 5.08
N GLU A 113 0.87 19.31 5.40
CA GLU A 113 1.60 20.24 6.26
C GLU A 113 1.81 19.67 7.67
N LYS A 114 0.77 19.06 8.26
CA LYS A 114 0.84 18.43 9.60
C LYS A 114 1.92 17.35 9.72
N ILE A 115 2.25 16.70 8.62
CA ILE A 115 3.28 15.64 8.58
C ILE A 115 4.55 16.06 7.83
N PHE A 116 4.68 17.37 7.55
CA PHE A 116 5.85 17.99 6.92
C PHE A 116 6.22 17.41 5.54
N VAL A 117 5.21 17.19 4.69
CA VAL A 117 5.41 16.72 3.30
C VAL A 117 4.61 17.57 2.31
N THR A 118 4.87 17.37 1.01
CA THR A 118 4.05 17.99 -0.04
C THR A 118 2.73 17.24 -0.25
N PRO A 119 1.64 17.92 -0.67
CA PRO A 119 0.37 17.28 -1.00
C PRO A 119 0.50 16.18 -2.06
N GLN A 120 1.39 16.37 -3.04
CA GLN A 120 1.67 15.39 -4.08
C GLN A 120 2.33 14.13 -3.54
N TYR A 121 3.28 14.29 -2.61
CA TYR A 121 3.94 13.15 -1.96
C TYR A 121 2.95 12.37 -1.09
N LEU A 122 2.14 13.05 -0.28
CA LEU A 122 1.08 12.43 0.50
C LEU A 122 0.10 11.63 -0.38
N SER A 123 -0.36 12.23 -1.49
CA SER A 123 -1.28 11.55 -2.41
C SER A 123 -0.66 10.32 -3.07
N ARG A 124 0.65 10.34 -3.38
CA ARG A 124 1.38 9.15 -3.89
C ARG A 124 1.48 8.05 -2.84
N LEU A 125 1.73 8.41 -1.58
CA LEU A 125 1.75 7.43 -0.48
C LEU A 125 0.36 6.82 -0.28
N PHE A 126 -0.71 7.61 -0.26
CA PHE A 126 -2.08 7.10 -0.17
C PHE A 126 -2.40 6.14 -1.32
N GLN A 127 -2.01 6.49 -2.56
CA GLN A 127 -2.19 5.60 -3.71
C GLN A 127 -1.41 4.29 -3.54
N ARG A 128 -0.16 4.36 -3.03
CA ARG A 128 0.69 3.18 -2.80
C ARG A 128 0.15 2.25 -1.71
N PHE A 129 -0.34 2.81 -0.59
CA PHE A 129 -0.75 2.03 0.59
C PHE A 129 -2.24 1.69 0.62
N LEU A 130 -3.09 2.57 0.08
CA LEU A 130 -4.55 2.47 0.20
C LEU A 130 -5.27 2.37 -1.15
N GLY A 131 -4.53 2.38 -2.28
CA GLY A 131 -5.08 2.25 -3.62
C GLY A 131 -5.91 3.44 -4.11
N GLN A 132 -5.90 4.57 -3.40
CA GLN A 132 -6.66 5.77 -3.74
C GLN A 132 -5.94 7.04 -3.28
N SER A 133 -6.28 8.20 -3.88
CA SER A 133 -5.71 9.47 -3.45
C SER A 133 -6.27 9.92 -2.08
N THR A 134 -5.53 10.80 -1.40
CA THR A 134 -5.94 11.37 -0.10
C THR A 134 -7.32 12.02 -0.18
N SER A 135 -7.60 12.80 -1.23
CA SER A 135 -8.91 13.44 -1.43
C SER A 135 -10.04 12.42 -1.61
N GLN A 136 -9.78 11.33 -2.35
CA GLN A 136 -10.76 10.26 -2.53
C GLN A 136 -11.02 9.52 -1.23
N PHE A 137 -9.97 9.28 -0.43
CA PHE A 137 -10.12 8.65 0.87
C PHE A 137 -10.99 9.49 1.80
N LEU A 138 -10.68 10.80 1.96
CA LEU A 138 -11.48 11.71 2.79
C LEU A 138 -12.95 11.77 2.32
N LEU A 139 -13.19 11.87 1.01
CA LEU A 139 -14.54 11.88 0.46
C LEU A 139 -15.27 10.56 0.78
N ASN A 140 -14.65 9.42 0.54
CA ASN A 140 -15.24 8.11 0.82
C ASN A 140 -15.53 7.93 2.32
N TYR A 141 -14.65 8.41 3.19
CA TYR A 141 -14.86 8.41 4.64
C TYR A 141 -16.10 9.21 5.02
N ARG A 142 -16.22 10.47 4.54
CA ARG A 142 -17.39 11.33 4.76
C ARG A 142 -18.68 10.69 4.27
N LEU A 143 -18.68 10.08 3.09
CA LEU A 143 -19.85 9.42 2.54
C LEU A 143 -20.25 8.17 3.33
N ASN A 144 -19.29 7.43 3.89
CA ASN A 144 -19.59 6.29 4.76
C ASN A 144 -20.22 6.76 6.09
N ARG A 145 -19.68 7.82 6.70
CA ARG A 145 -20.31 8.44 7.87
C ARG A 145 -21.72 8.98 7.57
N ALA A 146 -21.92 9.52 6.36
CA ALA A 146 -23.26 9.94 5.92
C ALA A 146 -24.25 8.78 5.83
N LYS A 147 -23.82 7.60 5.34
CA LYS A 147 -24.66 6.39 5.31
C LYS A 147 -25.10 5.97 6.71
N GLU A 148 -24.18 6.00 7.67
CA GLU A 148 -24.46 5.66 9.07
C GLU A 148 -25.50 6.63 9.67
N LEU A 149 -25.31 7.94 9.47
CA LEU A 149 -26.26 8.97 9.94
C LEU A 149 -27.63 8.86 9.26
N LEU A 150 -27.65 8.58 7.95
CA LEU A 150 -28.92 8.45 7.21
C LEU A 150 -29.79 7.30 7.73
N VAL A 151 -29.20 6.23 8.23
CA VAL A 151 -29.90 5.03 8.75
C VAL A 151 -30.13 5.15 10.25
N GLY A 152 -29.09 5.57 11.00
CA GLY A 152 -29.14 5.62 12.47
C GLY A 152 -29.93 6.81 13.02
N GLU A 153 -29.98 7.95 12.29
CA GLU A 153 -30.61 9.19 12.74
C GLU A 153 -31.71 9.64 11.74
N PRO A 154 -32.88 8.98 11.75
CA PRO A 154 -33.93 9.23 10.75
C PRO A 154 -34.53 10.63 10.81
N HIS A 155 -34.41 11.32 11.94
CA HIS A 155 -34.96 12.65 12.17
C HIS A 155 -34.08 13.78 11.56
N LEU A 156 -32.81 13.50 11.25
CA LEU A 156 -31.93 14.48 10.61
C LEU A 156 -32.35 14.77 9.18
N ASP A 157 -32.40 16.02 8.80
CA ASP A 157 -32.58 16.41 7.42
C ASP A 157 -31.36 16.09 6.58
N ILE A 158 -31.51 15.98 5.25
CA ILE A 158 -30.38 15.71 4.33
C ILE A 158 -29.33 16.82 4.40
N GLN A 159 -29.80 18.06 4.64
CA GLN A 159 -28.90 19.22 4.83
C GLN A 159 -28.08 19.08 6.10
N ASP A 160 -28.69 18.64 7.20
CA ASP A 160 -27.99 18.41 8.47
C ASP A 160 -26.94 17.30 8.33
N VAL A 161 -27.31 16.18 7.68
CA VAL A 161 -26.34 15.10 7.40
C VAL A 161 -25.16 15.61 6.57
N ALA A 162 -25.44 16.41 5.52
CA ALA A 162 -24.41 17.00 4.68
C ALA A 162 -23.45 17.90 5.49
N PHE A 163 -23.99 18.74 6.36
CA PHE A 163 -23.21 19.59 7.25
C PHE A 163 -22.36 18.77 8.23
N LEU A 164 -22.96 17.81 8.91
CA LEU A 164 -22.30 16.94 9.90
C LEU A 164 -21.16 16.10 9.33
N VAL A 165 -21.17 15.82 8.03
CA VAL A 165 -20.09 15.08 7.38
C VAL A 165 -19.08 15.96 6.66
N GLY A 166 -19.15 17.28 6.85
CA GLY A 166 -18.17 18.23 6.29
C GLY A 166 -18.35 18.52 4.79
N ILE A 167 -19.58 18.36 4.27
CA ILE A 167 -19.96 18.75 2.88
C ILE A 167 -21.18 19.65 2.98
N PRO A 168 -21.04 20.91 3.43
CA PRO A 168 -22.17 21.76 3.84
C PRO A 168 -23.12 22.16 2.72
N ASP A 169 -22.69 22.10 1.46
CA ASP A 169 -23.59 22.28 0.32
C ASP A 169 -24.40 20.99 0.08
N ALA A 170 -25.67 21.00 0.43
CA ALA A 170 -26.58 19.86 0.32
C ALA A 170 -26.79 19.39 -1.13
N SER A 171 -26.75 20.30 -2.11
CA SER A 171 -26.87 19.96 -3.53
C SER A 171 -25.62 19.22 -4.01
N HIS A 172 -24.44 19.75 -3.66
CA HIS A 172 -23.17 19.11 -3.93
C HIS A 172 -23.05 17.75 -3.24
N PHE A 173 -23.41 17.66 -1.96
CA PHE A 173 -23.47 16.40 -1.21
C PHE A 173 -24.36 15.37 -1.90
N THR A 174 -25.58 15.75 -2.28
CA THR A 174 -26.55 14.86 -2.94
C THR A 174 -25.99 14.33 -4.27
N ALA A 175 -25.36 15.19 -5.08
CA ALA A 175 -24.74 14.81 -6.34
C ALA A 175 -23.57 13.84 -6.13
N LEU A 176 -22.67 14.13 -5.18
CA LEU A 176 -21.52 13.27 -4.82
C LEU A 176 -21.99 11.91 -4.29
N PHE A 177 -22.95 11.92 -3.37
CA PHE A 177 -23.52 10.71 -2.78
C PHE A 177 -24.14 9.83 -3.86
N LYS A 178 -25.01 10.39 -4.73
CA LYS A 178 -25.60 9.65 -5.84
C LYS A 178 -24.56 9.07 -6.79
N LYS A 179 -23.51 9.85 -7.13
CA LYS A 179 -22.43 9.40 -8.02
C LYS A 179 -21.63 8.24 -7.42
N LYS A 180 -21.39 8.23 -6.13
CA LYS A 180 -20.54 7.25 -5.45
C LYS A 180 -21.32 6.03 -4.94
N VAL A 181 -22.57 6.22 -4.48
CA VAL A 181 -23.39 5.20 -3.84
C VAL A 181 -24.43 4.60 -4.79
N GLY A 182 -24.72 5.29 -5.91
CA GLY A 182 -25.72 4.84 -6.89
C GLY A 182 -27.17 5.26 -6.60
N ALA A 183 -27.45 5.82 -5.41
CA ALA A 183 -28.77 6.32 -5.00
C ALA A 183 -28.65 7.68 -4.34
N THR A 184 -29.72 8.49 -4.38
CA THR A 184 -29.78 9.74 -3.62
C THR A 184 -29.81 9.43 -2.11
N PRO A 185 -29.34 10.36 -1.24
CA PRO A 185 -29.40 10.19 0.22
C PRO A 185 -30.83 9.85 0.72
N LYS A 186 -31.83 10.52 0.18
CA LYS A 186 -33.25 10.26 0.53
C LYS A 186 -33.68 8.85 0.14
N LYS A 187 -33.33 8.38 -1.08
CA LYS A 187 -33.64 7.02 -1.53
C LYS A 187 -32.86 5.98 -0.74
N PHE A 188 -31.60 6.25 -0.42
CA PHE A 188 -30.76 5.38 0.41
C PHE A 188 -31.42 5.18 1.79
N ARG A 189 -31.82 6.27 2.48
CA ARG A 189 -32.55 6.20 3.74
C ARG A 189 -33.83 5.34 3.66
N GLN A 190 -34.59 5.46 2.57
CA GLN A 190 -35.84 4.67 2.37
C GLN A 190 -35.57 3.19 2.18
N LEU A 191 -34.43 2.82 1.58
CA LEU A 191 -34.09 1.42 1.29
C LEU A 191 -33.55 0.66 2.50
N TYR A 192 -32.95 1.37 3.45
CA TYR A 192 -32.22 0.76 4.59
C TYR A 192 -32.84 1.13 5.95
N ARG A 193 -34.03 1.69 5.96
CA ARG A 193 -34.85 2.02 7.14
C ARG A 193 -35.89 0.91 7.49
#